data_f8ee5653e7989223fdc910a187b18088
#
_entry.id   f8ee5653e7989223fdc910a187b18088
#
_cell.length_a   1.000
_cell.length_b   1.000
_cell.length_c   1.000
_cell.angle_alpha   90.00
_cell.angle_beta   90.00
_cell.angle_gamma   90.00
#
_symmetry.space_group_name_H-M   'P 1'
#
loop_
_entity.id
_entity.type
_entity.pdbx_description
1 polymer ?
#
loop_
_entity_poly.entity_id
_entity_poly.type
_entity_poly.pdbx_seq_one_letter_code
_entity_poly.pdbx_strand_id
1 'polypeptide(L)'
;MAHHGEYHEGTFPPILSLATFEAVQKVLKRKAKPRKSKQRHNFPFTGLLTCGECGSAITAQWAKGHGGLYRYYRCTKKKRNCAQRYLREDLLVSQLKTRLQSVALCDEWTKKMLAKIAEWEKGKDHSSQTFVQNLETKRTATQEKLDKLISAYIDGDIPKENYLKKKEELLKQKVSLASQKSDFGRTGKNWIEPLRSWILDIQKAEKLSQGDNFEEIKAFVQKVGTNHQLLDKSASFLFSAPWDYAALRKAQSRQAEPRSGEATSTKNHESIIWCAHQDLNLGPSP
;
A
#
# COMPACT_ATOMS: atom_id res chain seq x y z
N MET A 1 24.72 -23.71 4.99
CA MET A 1 23.28 -23.47 4.64
C MET A 1 22.96 -22.00 4.91
N ALA A 2 22.23 -21.35 4.03
CA ALA A 2 21.78 -19.98 4.27
C ALA A 2 20.40 -20.01 4.94
N HIS A 3 20.26 -19.36 6.08
CA HIS A 3 19.00 -19.18 6.79
C HIS A 3 18.90 -17.70 7.17
N HIS A 4 17.86 -17.00 6.75
CA HIS A 4 17.68 -15.55 6.91
C HIS A 4 18.85 -14.67 6.42
N GLY A 5 19.63 -15.14 5.42
CA GLY A 5 20.76 -14.41 4.85
C GLY A 5 22.10 -14.61 5.57
N GLU A 6 22.15 -15.37 6.64
CA GLU A 6 23.40 -15.75 7.33
C GLU A 6 23.87 -17.13 6.88
N TYR A 7 25.19 -17.29 6.74
CA TYR A 7 25.82 -18.55 6.35
C TYR A 7 26.32 -19.27 7.58
N HIS A 8 25.83 -20.51 7.80
CA HIS A 8 26.29 -21.37 8.86
C HIS A 8 27.13 -22.51 8.30
N GLU A 9 28.23 -22.85 8.98
CA GLU A 9 29.03 -24.02 8.63
C GLU A 9 28.24 -25.31 8.91
N GLY A 10 28.29 -26.23 7.93
CA GLY A 10 27.62 -27.53 8.06
C GLY A 10 28.51 -28.51 8.86
N THR A 11 27.91 -29.33 9.70
CA THR A 11 28.59 -30.34 10.53
C THR A 11 28.82 -31.67 9.81
N PHE A 12 28.37 -31.79 8.54
CA PHE A 12 28.49 -33.02 7.75
C PHE A 12 29.57 -32.89 6.63
N PRO A 13 30.21 -33.99 6.25
CA PRO A 13 31.22 -33.96 5.18
C PRO A 13 30.59 -33.55 3.86
N PRO A 14 31.25 -32.67 3.07
CA PRO A 14 30.73 -32.22 1.80
C PRO A 14 30.63 -33.35 0.79
N ILE A 15 29.51 -33.48 0.09
CA ILE A 15 29.26 -34.50 -0.95
C ILE A 15 30.12 -34.24 -2.21
N LEU A 16 30.45 -32.97 -2.47
CA LEU A 16 31.26 -32.54 -3.60
C LEU A 16 32.41 -31.67 -3.12
N SER A 17 33.56 -31.77 -3.83
CA SER A 17 34.67 -30.88 -3.56
C SER A 17 34.32 -29.42 -3.87
N LEU A 18 34.93 -28.48 -3.16
CA LEU A 18 34.70 -27.03 -3.37
C LEU A 18 35.03 -26.64 -4.81
N ALA A 19 36.11 -27.20 -5.37
CA ALA A 19 36.52 -26.93 -6.76
C ALA A 19 35.44 -27.35 -7.77
N THR A 20 34.82 -28.52 -7.58
CA THR A 20 33.71 -28.99 -8.43
C THR A 20 32.47 -28.09 -8.28
N PHE A 21 32.13 -27.68 -7.08
CA PHE A 21 31.02 -26.77 -6.82
C PHE A 21 31.23 -25.42 -7.52
N GLU A 22 32.43 -24.82 -7.37
CA GLU A 22 32.74 -23.55 -8.01
C GLU A 22 32.77 -23.66 -9.56
N ALA A 23 33.26 -24.76 -10.11
CA ALA A 23 33.20 -24.99 -11.54
C ALA A 23 31.75 -25.05 -12.05
N VAL A 24 30.88 -25.75 -11.35
CA VAL A 24 29.42 -25.79 -11.65
C VAL A 24 28.82 -24.40 -11.56
N GLN A 25 29.10 -23.64 -10.49
CA GLN A 25 28.59 -22.28 -10.34
C GLN A 25 29.06 -21.36 -11.47
N LYS A 26 30.30 -21.45 -11.93
CA LYS A 26 30.81 -20.72 -13.11
C LYS A 26 30.03 -21.05 -14.38
N VAL A 27 29.75 -22.34 -14.59
CA VAL A 27 28.96 -22.79 -15.76
C VAL A 27 27.52 -22.29 -15.66
N LEU A 28 26.89 -22.40 -14.49
CA LEU A 28 25.53 -21.90 -14.26
C LEU A 28 25.45 -20.38 -14.48
N LYS A 29 26.37 -19.60 -13.92
CA LYS A 29 26.44 -18.14 -14.15
C LYS A 29 26.62 -17.78 -15.61
N ARG A 30 27.44 -18.56 -16.36
CA ARG A 30 27.63 -18.36 -17.80
C ARG A 30 26.37 -18.68 -18.61
N LYS A 31 25.67 -19.76 -18.27
CA LYS A 31 24.40 -20.15 -18.91
C LYS A 31 23.21 -19.26 -18.49
N ALA A 32 23.20 -18.74 -17.24
CA ALA A 32 22.18 -17.88 -16.71
C ALA A 32 22.25 -16.43 -17.22
N LYS A 33 23.25 -16.06 -18.03
CA LYS A 33 23.23 -14.75 -18.69
C LYS A 33 21.94 -14.65 -19.50
N PRO A 34 21.03 -13.74 -19.13
CA PRO A 34 19.79 -13.57 -19.88
C PRO A 34 20.21 -13.30 -21.34
N ARG A 35 19.66 -14.08 -22.26
CA ARG A 35 19.79 -13.78 -23.69
C ARG A 35 19.31 -12.35 -23.83
N LYS A 36 20.20 -11.41 -24.16
CA LYS A 36 19.82 -10.06 -24.53
C LYS A 36 18.96 -10.20 -25.78
N SER A 37 17.67 -10.42 -25.58
CA SER A 37 16.67 -10.26 -26.63
C SER A 37 16.85 -8.82 -27.08
N LYS A 38 17.29 -8.62 -28.31
CA LYS A 38 17.17 -7.33 -28.97
C LYS A 38 15.68 -7.11 -29.11
N GLN A 39 15.06 -6.52 -28.09
CA GLN A 39 13.65 -6.08 -28.17
C GLN A 39 13.62 -5.02 -29.28
N ARG A 40 13.26 -5.48 -30.47
CA ARG A 40 13.11 -4.60 -31.64
C ARG A 40 11.93 -3.65 -31.52
N HIS A 41 11.02 -3.94 -30.59
CA HIS A 41 9.77 -3.20 -30.40
C HIS A 41 9.47 -3.02 -28.94
N ASN A 42 9.20 -1.79 -28.53
CA ASN A 42 8.70 -1.50 -27.18
C ASN A 42 7.16 -1.59 -27.20
N PHE A 43 6.62 -2.58 -26.48
CA PHE A 43 5.19 -2.75 -26.25
C PHE A 43 4.91 -2.51 -24.75
N PRO A 44 4.49 -1.32 -24.37
CA PRO A 44 4.44 -0.89 -22.96
C PRO A 44 3.62 -1.81 -22.08
N PHE A 45 2.46 -2.30 -22.54
CA PHE A 45 1.55 -3.11 -21.72
C PHE A 45 1.79 -4.63 -21.80
N THR A 46 2.88 -5.07 -22.43
CA THR A 46 3.24 -6.50 -22.41
C THR A 46 3.54 -6.96 -20.99
N GLY A 47 2.98 -8.12 -20.60
CA GLY A 47 3.12 -8.67 -19.25
C GLY A 47 2.20 -8.05 -18.20
N LEU A 48 1.34 -7.10 -18.58
CA LEU A 48 0.31 -6.54 -17.68
C LEU A 48 -0.91 -7.47 -17.56
N LEU A 49 -1.38 -8.01 -18.68
CA LEU A 49 -2.66 -8.70 -18.77
C LEU A 49 -2.50 -10.19 -18.99
N THR A 50 -3.45 -10.97 -18.47
CA THR A 50 -3.68 -12.37 -18.78
C THR A 50 -4.97 -12.53 -19.57
N CYS A 51 -5.09 -13.61 -20.34
CA CYS A 51 -6.29 -13.89 -21.09
C CYS A 51 -7.41 -14.42 -20.18
N GLY A 52 -8.57 -13.78 -20.17
CA GLY A 52 -9.73 -14.19 -19.37
C GLY A 52 -10.33 -15.55 -19.77
N GLU A 53 -10.15 -15.98 -21.05
CA GLU A 53 -10.65 -17.29 -21.50
C GLU A 53 -9.73 -18.45 -21.10
N CYS A 54 -8.41 -18.32 -21.36
CA CYS A 54 -7.49 -19.45 -21.23
C CYS A 54 -6.37 -19.24 -20.21
N GLY A 55 -6.28 -18.08 -19.58
CA GLY A 55 -5.25 -17.74 -18.59
C GLY A 55 -3.83 -17.64 -19.16
N SER A 56 -3.63 -17.67 -20.49
CA SER A 56 -2.32 -17.44 -21.10
C SER A 56 -1.94 -15.97 -21.06
N ALA A 57 -0.65 -15.67 -21.10
CA ALA A 57 -0.17 -14.29 -21.14
C ALA A 57 -0.66 -13.56 -22.42
N ILE A 58 -0.92 -12.27 -22.30
CA ILE A 58 -1.17 -11.39 -23.44
C ILE A 58 0.18 -10.86 -23.93
N THR A 59 0.36 -10.93 -25.25
CA THR A 59 1.51 -10.38 -25.98
C THR A 59 1.07 -9.33 -26.97
N ALA A 60 2.01 -8.58 -27.54
CA ALA A 60 1.70 -7.57 -28.53
C ALA A 60 2.42 -7.84 -29.85
N GLN A 61 1.86 -7.32 -30.93
CA GLN A 61 2.44 -7.37 -32.28
C GLN A 61 2.02 -6.14 -33.08
N TRP A 62 2.83 -5.82 -34.08
CA TRP A 62 2.43 -4.90 -35.13
C TRP A 62 1.58 -5.63 -36.17
N ALA A 63 0.50 -4.99 -36.61
CA ALA A 63 -0.31 -5.46 -37.71
C ALA A 63 -0.73 -4.28 -38.60
N LYS A 64 -0.73 -4.51 -39.91
CA LYS A 64 -1.21 -3.53 -40.90
C LYS A 64 -2.74 -3.50 -40.86
N GLY A 65 -3.30 -2.33 -40.63
CA GLY A 65 -4.74 -2.06 -40.70
C GLY A 65 -5.05 -1.05 -41.76
N HIS A 66 -6.34 -0.70 -41.91
CA HIS A 66 -6.75 0.36 -42.82
C HIS A 66 -6.13 1.70 -42.36
N GLY A 67 -5.28 2.30 -43.18
CA GLY A 67 -4.61 3.58 -42.90
C GLY A 67 -3.27 3.51 -42.16
N GLY A 68 -2.73 2.33 -41.82
CA GLY A 68 -1.41 2.28 -41.19
C GLY A 68 -1.03 1.02 -40.45
N LEU A 69 0.06 1.13 -39.69
CA LEU A 69 0.60 0.08 -38.86
C LEU A 69 0.20 0.36 -37.40
N TYR A 70 -0.49 -0.59 -36.79
CA TYR A 70 -1.03 -0.46 -35.43
C TYR A 70 -0.49 -1.54 -34.51
N ARG A 71 -0.40 -1.24 -33.22
CA ARG A 71 -0.08 -2.21 -32.16
C ARG A 71 -1.33 -2.91 -31.68
N TYR A 72 -1.29 -4.24 -31.68
CA TYR A 72 -2.40 -5.09 -31.21
C TYR A 72 -1.93 -5.99 -30.08
N TYR A 73 -2.74 -6.11 -29.04
CA TYR A 73 -2.57 -7.04 -27.93
C TYR A 73 -3.42 -8.28 -28.15
N ARG A 74 -2.81 -9.46 -27.99
CA ARG A 74 -3.45 -10.74 -28.25
C ARG A 74 -3.01 -11.82 -27.28
N CYS A 75 -3.84 -12.86 -27.12
CA CYS A 75 -3.48 -14.05 -26.39
C CYS A 75 -2.34 -14.82 -27.06
N THR A 76 -1.38 -15.32 -26.26
CA THR A 76 -0.31 -16.19 -26.75
C THR A 76 -0.77 -17.59 -27.09
N LYS A 77 -1.97 -18.01 -26.65
CA LYS A 77 -2.60 -19.34 -26.84
C LYS A 77 -1.75 -20.51 -26.35
N LYS A 78 -0.80 -20.27 -25.39
CA LYS A 78 0.14 -21.30 -24.93
C LYS A 78 -0.49 -22.42 -24.12
N LYS A 79 -1.57 -22.12 -23.37
CA LYS A 79 -2.22 -23.10 -22.49
C LYS A 79 -3.24 -23.97 -23.21
N ARG A 80 -4.05 -23.37 -24.11
CA ARG A 80 -5.07 -24.05 -24.91
C ARG A 80 -5.49 -23.19 -26.11
N ASN A 81 -6.21 -23.77 -27.05
CA ASN A 81 -6.86 -22.99 -28.10
C ASN A 81 -7.79 -21.95 -27.47
N CYS A 82 -7.79 -20.75 -28.02
CA CYS A 82 -8.48 -19.60 -27.45
C CYS A 82 -9.02 -18.72 -28.59
N ALA A 83 -10.27 -18.33 -28.48
CA ALA A 83 -10.94 -17.46 -29.44
C ALA A 83 -10.77 -15.96 -29.14
N GLN A 84 -10.02 -15.61 -28.06
CA GLN A 84 -9.80 -14.24 -27.64
C GLN A 84 -9.41 -13.32 -28.80
N ARG A 85 -10.21 -12.29 -29.01
CA ARG A 85 -10.03 -11.30 -30.08
C ARG A 85 -8.86 -10.37 -29.79
N TYR A 86 -8.29 -9.80 -30.86
CA TYR A 86 -7.21 -8.83 -30.73
C TYR A 86 -7.77 -7.48 -30.27
N LEU A 87 -7.03 -6.80 -29.38
CA LEU A 87 -7.34 -5.46 -28.90
C LEU A 87 -6.28 -4.48 -29.39
N ARG A 88 -6.70 -3.39 -30.01
CA ARG A 88 -5.81 -2.32 -30.45
C ARG A 88 -5.33 -1.51 -29.24
N GLU A 89 -4.07 -1.01 -29.28
CA GLU A 89 -3.44 -0.34 -28.15
C GLU A 89 -4.20 0.90 -27.69
N ASP A 90 -4.69 1.72 -28.59
CA ASP A 90 -5.46 2.91 -28.26
C ASP A 90 -6.75 2.60 -27.47
N LEU A 91 -7.45 1.51 -27.84
CA LEU A 91 -8.62 1.05 -27.09
C LEU A 91 -8.23 0.50 -25.71
N LEU A 92 -7.10 -0.21 -25.63
CA LEU A 92 -6.57 -0.66 -24.33
C LEU A 92 -6.24 0.53 -23.42
N VAL A 93 -5.51 1.51 -23.94
CA VAL A 93 -5.16 2.74 -23.21
C VAL A 93 -6.39 3.49 -22.74
N SER A 94 -7.38 3.68 -23.62
CA SER A 94 -8.66 4.31 -23.27
C SER A 94 -9.35 3.61 -22.10
N GLN A 95 -9.46 2.27 -22.15
CA GLN A 95 -10.07 1.50 -21.08
C GLN A 95 -9.29 1.61 -19.74
N LEU A 96 -7.96 1.55 -19.79
CA LEU A 96 -7.14 1.73 -18.60
C LEU A 96 -7.28 3.14 -18.01
N LYS A 97 -7.26 4.18 -18.85
CA LYS A 97 -7.47 5.57 -18.43
C LYS A 97 -8.85 5.77 -17.78
N THR A 98 -9.92 5.20 -18.37
CA THR A 98 -11.27 5.25 -17.79
C THR A 98 -11.31 4.58 -16.41
N ARG A 99 -10.62 3.46 -16.24
CA ARG A 99 -10.52 2.79 -14.93
C ARG A 99 -9.74 3.64 -13.93
N LEU A 100 -8.63 4.29 -14.33
CA LEU A 100 -7.90 5.20 -13.46
C LEU A 100 -8.74 6.43 -13.07
N GLN A 101 -9.52 6.98 -14.00
CA GLN A 101 -10.45 8.06 -13.70
C GLN A 101 -11.50 7.68 -12.66
N SER A 102 -11.87 6.40 -12.54
CA SER A 102 -12.86 5.97 -11.55
C SER A 102 -12.35 6.08 -10.11
N VAL A 103 -11.05 6.15 -9.88
CA VAL A 103 -10.43 6.33 -8.56
C VAL A 103 -9.76 7.70 -8.40
N ALA A 104 -9.62 8.47 -9.46
CA ALA A 104 -8.98 9.78 -9.43
C ALA A 104 -9.87 10.81 -8.71
N LEU A 105 -9.25 11.70 -7.93
CA LEU A 105 -9.89 12.83 -7.26
C LEU A 105 -9.28 14.14 -7.77
N CYS A 106 -10.08 15.21 -7.79
CA CYS A 106 -9.64 16.51 -8.23
C CYS A 106 -8.60 17.13 -7.27
N ASP A 107 -7.78 18.04 -7.81
CA ASP A 107 -6.71 18.70 -7.06
C ASP A 107 -7.21 19.46 -5.81
N GLU A 108 -8.38 20.07 -5.87
CA GLU A 108 -8.96 20.80 -4.73
C GLU A 108 -9.25 19.86 -3.55
N TRP A 109 -9.81 18.71 -3.85
CA TRP A 109 -10.12 17.70 -2.84
C TRP A 109 -8.85 17.15 -2.21
N THR A 110 -7.84 16.87 -3.02
CA THR A 110 -6.53 16.43 -2.55
C THR A 110 -5.88 17.46 -1.61
N LYS A 111 -5.94 18.75 -1.96
CA LYS A 111 -5.43 19.85 -1.11
C LYS A 111 -6.18 19.89 0.23
N LYS A 112 -7.51 19.80 0.20
CA LYS A 112 -8.34 19.78 1.43
C LYS A 112 -8.00 18.58 2.33
N MET A 113 -7.84 17.39 1.75
CA MET A 113 -7.46 16.19 2.50
C MET A 113 -6.06 16.29 3.10
N LEU A 114 -5.07 16.79 2.36
CA LEU A 114 -3.72 17.00 2.88
C LEU A 114 -3.69 18.04 4.00
N ALA A 115 -4.46 19.13 3.88
CA ALA A 115 -4.62 20.12 4.94
C ALA A 115 -5.23 19.49 6.21
N LYS A 116 -6.25 18.65 6.05
CA LYS A 116 -6.88 17.94 7.17
C LYS A 116 -5.94 16.95 7.86
N ILE A 117 -5.11 16.24 7.07
CA ILE A 117 -4.06 15.38 7.63
C ILE A 117 -3.04 16.20 8.43
N ALA A 118 -2.61 17.35 7.92
CA ALA A 118 -1.68 18.23 8.64
C ALA A 118 -2.28 18.76 9.95
N GLU A 119 -3.58 19.02 9.98
CA GLU A 119 -4.31 19.39 11.20
C GLU A 119 -4.35 18.23 12.20
N TRP A 120 -4.65 17.01 11.74
CA TRP A 120 -4.64 15.82 12.57
C TRP A 120 -3.24 15.51 13.13
N GLU A 121 -2.18 15.70 12.35
CA GLU A 121 -0.81 15.56 12.84
C GLU A 121 -0.52 16.50 14.03
N LYS A 122 -0.85 17.79 13.88
CA LYS A 122 -0.66 18.78 14.95
C LYS A 122 -1.45 18.42 16.21
N GLY A 123 -2.74 18.06 16.05
CA GLY A 123 -3.59 17.66 17.18
C GLY A 123 -3.07 16.39 17.88
N LYS A 124 -2.59 15.42 17.09
CA LYS A 124 -2.06 14.16 17.60
C LYS A 124 -0.70 14.32 18.28
N ASP A 125 0.17 15.18 17.76
CA ASP A 125 1.46 15.45 18.40
C ASP A 125 1.27 16.06 19.79
N HIS A 126 0.33 16.99 19.96
CA HIS A 126 0.00 17.57 21.26
C HIS A 126 -0.55 16.52 22.24
N SER A 127 -1.53 15.72 21.83
CA SER A 127 -2.10 14.65 22.67
C SER A 127 -1.08 13.56 23.00
N SER A 128 -0.21 13.22 22.04
CA SER A 128 0.88 12.26 22.20
C SER A 128 1.94 12.75 23.21
N GLN A 129 2.33 14.01 23.13
CA GLN A 129 3.27 14.62 24.08
C GLN A 129 2.70 14.62 25.49
N THR A 130 1.43 15.02 25.64
CA THR A 130 0.74 15.01 26.95
C THR A 130 0.67 13.60 27.53
N PHE A 131 0.34 12.60 26.70
CA PHE A 131 0.29 11.20 27.14
C PHE A 131 1.67 10.67 27.57
N VAL A 132 2.73 10.92 26.77
CA VAL A 132 4.09 10.53 27.11
C VAL A 132 4.57 11.22 28.39
N GLN A 133 4.30 12.51 28.57
CA GLN A 133 4.61 13.25 29.78
C GLN A 133 3.92 12.65 31.01
N ASN A 134 2.62 12.30 30.89
CA ASN A 134 1.88 11.65 31.97
C ASN A 134 2.48 10.28 32.35
N LEU A 135 2.93 9.48 31.35
CA LEU A 135 3.60 8.21 31.62
C LEU A 135 4.96 8.42 32.31
N GLU A 136 5.72 9.45 31.93
CA GLU A 136 6.99 9.80 32.57
C GLU A 136 6.79 10.26 34.01
N THR A 137 5.82 11.12 34.26
CA THR A 137 5.47 11.56 35.62
C THR A 137 5.06 10.38 36.51
N LYS A 138 4.25 9.44 35.99
CA LYS A 138 3.90 8.22 36.73
C LYS A 138 5.11 7.33 37.00
N ARG A 139 6.04 7.23 36.04
CA ARG A 139 7.28 6.45 36.19
C ARG A 139 8.20 7.04 37.24
N THR A 140 8.41 8.37 37.26
CA THR A 140 9.19 9.07 38.28
C THR A 140 8.54 8.92 39.66
N ALA A 141 7.26 9.14 39.79
CA ALA A 141 6.53 8.91 41.05
C ALA A 141 6.63 7.47 41.56
N THR A 142 6.63 6.47 40.65
CA THR A 142 6.82 5.05 41.02
C THR A 142 8.25 4.79 41.47
N GLN A 143 9.24 5.43 40.85
CA GLN A 143 10.65 5.36 41.29
C GLN A 143 10.85 5.97 42.67
N GLU A 144 10.30 7.17 42.91
CA GLU A 144 10.36 7.83 44.23
C GLU A 144 9.73 6.96 45.34
N LYS A 145 8.60 6.28 45.04
CA LYS A 145 7.99 5.30 45.97
C LYS A 145 8.92 4.13 46.26
N LEU A 146 9.63 3.65 45.25
CA LEU A 146 10.59 2.55 45.39
C LEU A 146 11.77 2.99 46.28
N ASP A 147 12.29 4.19 46.07
CA ASP A 147 13.40 4.75 46.83
C ASP A 147 13.00 4.96 48.28
N LYS A 148 11.80 5.50 48.55
CA LYS A 148 11.26 5.63 49.92
C LYS A 148 11.07 4.27 50.60
N LEU A 149 10.59 3.25 49.85
CA LEU A 149 10.44 1.89 50.36
C LEU A 149 11.79 1.28 50.74
N ILE A 150 12.83 1.53 49.96
CA ILE A 150 14.19 1.05 50.22
C ILE A 150 14.75 1.75 51.49
N SER A 151 14.58 3.07 51.60
CA SER A 151 15.03 3.82 52.80
C SER A 151 14.34 3.30 54.06
N ALA A 152 13.03 3.16 54.07
CA ALA A 152 12.27 2.64 55.22
C ALA A 152 12.64 1.18 55.59
N TYR A 153 13.09 0.40 54.62
CA TYR A 153 13.59 -0.97 54.89
C TYR A 153 15.01 -0.91 55.50
N ILE A 154 15.87 -0.01 55.07
CA ILE A 154 17.22 0.20 55.61
C ILE A 154 17.13 0.71 57.04
N ASP A 155 16.17 1.62 57.29
CA ASP A 155 15.93 2.19 58.65
C ASP A 155 15.29 1.19 59.64
N GLY A 156 14.86 0.02 59.13
CA GLY A 156 14.28 -1.04 59.95
C GLY A 156 12.77 -0.92 60.22
N ASP A 157 12.10 0.05 59.63
CA ASP A 157 10.69 0.39 59.87
C ASP A 157 9.70 -0.63 59.23
N ILE A 158 10.19 -1.42 58.27
CA ILE A 158 9.31 -2.34 57.49
C ILE A 158 9.84 -3.77 57.55
N PRO A 159 8.97 -4.77 57.86
CA PRO A 159 9.32 -6.18 57.79
C PRO A 159 9.70 -6.64 56.40
N LYS A 160 10.67 -7.57 56.30
CA LYS A 160 11.18 -8.08 55.00
C LYS A 160 10.11 -8.58 54.05
N GLU A 161 9.06 -9.25 54.55
CA GLU A 161 7.98 -9.76 53.72
C GLU A 161 7.18 -8.65 53.05
N ASN A 162 6.82 -7.61 53.78
CA ASN A 162 6.10 -6.44 53.26
C ASN A 162 6.95 -5.66 52.26
N TYR A 163 8.25 -5.52 52.52
CA TYR A 163 9.20 -4.94 51.60
C TYR A 163 9.26 -5.67 50.29
N LEU A 164 9.42 -7.00 50.30
CA LEU A 164 9.51 -7.82 49.07
C LEU A 164 8.23 -7.72 48.23
N LYS A 165 7.08 -7.86 48.89
CA LYS A 165 5.77 -7.76 48.24
C LYS A 165 5.58 -6.41 47.55
N LYS A 166 5.86 -5.33 48.27
CA LYS A 166 5.67 -3.98 47.72
C LYS A 166 6.69 -3.60 46.67
N LYS A 167 7.92 -4.06 46.79
CA LYS A 167 8.96 -3.94 45.77
C LYS A 167 8.55 -4.62 44.46
N GLU A 168 8.03 -5.83 44.52
CA GLU A 168 7.57 -6.56 43.34
C GLU A 168 6.42 -5.84 42.65
N GLU A 169 5.43 -5.33 43.39
CA GLU A 169 4.35 -4.51 42.84
C GLU A 169 4.84 -3.29 42.11
N LEU A 170 5.74 -2.51 42.73
CA LEU A 170 6.30 -1.27 42.13
C LEU A 170 7.17 -1.56 40.89
N LEU A 171 7.93 -2.66 40.91
CA LEU A 171 8.71 -3.09 39.74
C LEU A 171 7.82 -3.51 38.58
N LYS A 172 6.73 -4.27 38.84
CA LYS A 172 5.74 -4.62 37.83
C LYS A 172 5.08 -3.37 37.23
N GLN A 173 4.72 -2.40 38.05
CA GLN A 173 4.18 -1.12 37.58
C GLN A 173 5.18 -0.38 36.70
N LYS A 174 6.46 -0.30 37.10
CA LYS A 174 7.50 0.36 36.31
C LYS A 174 7.71 -0.28 34.95
N VAL A 175 7.72 -1.62 34.89
CA VAL A 175 7.84 -2.38 33.63
C VAL A 175 6.62 -2.16 32.75
N SER A 176 5.41 -2.19 33.31
CA SER A 176 4.16 -1.93 32.57
C SER A 176 4.14 -0.52 31.96
N LEU A 177 4.54 0.51 32.72
CA LEU A 177 4.63 1.89 32.21
C LEU A 177 5.67 2.04 31.08
N ALA A 178 6.80 1.33 31.18
CA ALA A 178 7.81 1.31 30.14
C ALA A 178 7.31 0.63 28.86
N SER A 179 6.60 -0.50 28.99
CA SER A 179 5.95 -1.19 27.86
C SER A 179 4.92 -0.30 27.18
N GLN A 180 4.03 0.34 27.94
CA GLN A 180 3.02 1.26 27.40
C GLN A 180 3.65 2.41 26.61
N LYS A 181 4.77 2.99 27.10
CA LYS A 181 5.51 4.04 26.38
C LYS A 181 6.08 3.51 25.05
N SER A 182 6.67 2.31 25.08
CA SER A 182 7.23 1.65 23.88
C SER A 182 6.14 1.34 22.84
N ASP A 183 5.03 0.75 23.27
CA ASP A 183 3.93 0.36 22.42
C ASP A 183 3.25 1.58 21.78
N PHE A 184 3.10 2.66 22.55
CA PHE A 184 2.58 3.92 22.02
C PHE A 184 3.51 4.53 20.97
N GLY A 185 4.83 4.47 21.16
CA GLY A 185 5.81 4.92 20.17
C GLY A 185 5.75 4.16 18.86
N ARG A 186 5.43 2.84 18.91
CA ARG A 186 5.33 1.97 17.73
C ARG A 186 4.00 2.12 16.98
N THR A 187 2.89 2.26 17.68
CA THR A 187 1.53 2.25 17.09
C THR A 187 1.02 3.64 16.76
N GLY A 188 1.48 4.65 17.48
CA GLY A 188 0.90 5.99 17.45
C GLY A 188 0.98 6.77 16.14
N LYS A 189 2.00 6.55 15.30
CA LYS A 189 2.28 7.39 14.10
C LYS A 189 2.12 6.68 12.75
N ASN A 190 1.84 5.38 12.74
CA ASN A 190 2.09 4.54 11.56
C ASN A 190 1.04 4.62 10.44
N TRP A 191 -0.11 5.28 10.63
CA TRP A 191 -1.18 5.32 9.61
C TRP A 191 -1.22 6.61 8.79
N ILE A 192 -0.64 7.70 9.31
CA ILE A 192 -0.70 9.03 8.67
C ILE A 192 0.12 9.05 7.38
N GLU A 193 1.34 8.55 7.39
CA GLU A 193 2.21 8.50 6.22
C GLU A 193 1.65 7.61 5.09
N PRO A 194 1.15 6.38 5.35
CA PRO A 194 0.44 5.60 4.34
C PRO A 194 -0.78 6.32 3.75
N LEU A 195 -1.56 7.01 4.59
CA LEU A 195 -2.72 7.77 4.13
C LEU A 195 -2.30 8.95 3.25
N ARG A 196 -1.27 9.70 3.65
CA ARG A 196 -0.71 10.80 2.85
C ARG A 196 -0.21 10.31 1.50
N SER A 197 0.57 9.23 1.49
CA SER A 197 1.06 8.60 0.27
C SER A 197 -0.07 8.15 -0.65
N TRP A 198 -1.12 7.55 -0.09
CA TRP A 198 -2.29 7.11 -0.84
C TRP A 198 -3.05 8.29 -1.47
N ILE A 199 -3.22 9.41 -0.77
CA ILE A 199 -3.87 10.61 -1.31
C ILE A 199 -3.06 11.21 -2.47
N LEU A 200 -1.73 11.24 -2.36
CA LEU A 200 -0.85 11.68 -3.44
C LEU A 200 -0.92 10.73 -4.66
N ASP A 201 -1.05 9.44 -4.42
CA ASP A 201 -1.25 8.45 -5.49
C ASP A 201 -2.61 8.65 -6.20
N ILE A 202 -3.67 8.99 -5.47
CA ILE A 202 -4.99 9.31 -6.06
C ILE A 202 -4.89 10.54 -6.99
N GLN A 203 -4.16 11.58 -6.58
CA GLN A 203 -3.88 12.72 -7.43
C GLN A 203 -3.07 12.32 -8.67
N LYS A 204 -2.08 11.44 -8.48
CA LYS A 204 -1.30 10.89 -9.60
C LYS A 204 -2.18 10.14 -10.60
N ALA A 205 -3.21 9.41 -10.14
CA ALA A 205 -4.16 8.72 -11.01
C ALA A 205 -4.87 9.67 -11.97
N GLU A 206 -5.25 10.87 -11.52
CA GLU A 206 -5.86 11.89 -12.39
C GLU A 206 -4.91 12.33 -13.50
N LYS A 207 -3.69 12.71 -13.13
CA LYS A 207 -2.66 13.15 -14.10
C LYS A 207 -2.34 12.03 -15.11
N LEU A 208 -2.23 10.79 -14.69
CA LEU A 208 -1.98 9.65 -15.56
C LEU A 208 -3.15 9.33 -16.49
N SER A 209 -4.38 9.59 -16.06
CA SER A 209 -5.56 9.40 -16.92
C SER A 209 -5.60 10.37 -18.10
N GLN A 210 -4.95 11.52 -17.97
CA GLN A 210 -4.87 12.55 -19.01
C GLN A 210 -3.57 12.45 -19.84
N GLY A 211 -2.49 11.94 -19.24
CA GLY A 211 -1.17 11.83 -19.86
C GLY A 211 -1.03 10.62 -20.81
N ASP A 212 0.06 10.61 -21.60
CA ASP A 212 0.37 9.53 -22.56
C ASP A 212 1.65 8.76 -22.20
N ASN A 213 2.09 8.83 -20.94
CA ASN A 213 3.20 8.03 -20.47
C ASN A 213 2.73 6.60 -20.15
N PHE A 214 2.78 5.71 -21.13
CA PHE A 214 2.27 4.35 -21.04
C PHE A 214 3.02 3.48 -20.03
N GLU A 215 4.31 3.70 -19.82
CA GLU A 215 5.09 2.97 -18.82
C GLU A 215 4.64 3.33 -17.39
N GLU A 216 4.39 4.60 -17.12
CA GLU A 216 3.84 5.02 -15.84
C GLU A 216 2.41 4.55 -15.63
N ILE A 217 1.57 4.59 -16.67
CA ILE A 217 0.19 4.06 -16.62
C ILE A 217 0.23 2.57 -16.25
N LYS A 218 1.10 1.78 -16.89
CA LYS A 218 1.27 0.36 -16.59
C LYS A 218 1.71 0.14 -15.14
N ALA A 219 2.78 0.81 -14.70
CA ALA A 219 3.30 0.68 -13.35
C ALA A 219 2.23 1.04 -12.30
N PHE A 220 1.46 2.09 -12.57
CA PHE A 220 0.40 2.52 -11.69
C PHE A 220 -0.78 1.54 -11.66
N VAL A 221 -1.22 1.02 -12.81
CA VAL A 221 -2.28 -0.02 -12.89
C VAL A 221 -1.86 -1.27 -12.13
N GLN A 222 -0.59 -1.68 -12.21
CA GLN A 222 -0.05 -2.81 -11.43
C GLN A 222 -0.04 -2.53 -9.92
N LYS A 223 0.14 -1.26 -9.51
CA LYS A 223 0.12 -0.86 -8.10
C LYS A 223 -1.28 -0.89 -7.50
N VAL A 224 -2.28 -0.40 -8.25
CA VAL A 224 -3.64 -0.18 -7.75
C VAL A 224 -4.58 -1.37 -7.96
N GLY A 225 -4.22 -2.30 -8.85
CA GLY A 225 -5.08 -3.39 -9.24
C GLY A 225 -4.42 -4.77 -9.17
N THR A 226 -5.28 -5.76 -9.11
CA THR A 226 -4.94 -7.18 -9.17
C THR A 226 -5.79 -7.87 -10.23
N ASN A 227 -5.43 -9.10 -10.60
CA ASN A 227 -6.19 -9.92 -11.55
C ASN A 227 -6.47 -9.20 -12.89
N HIS A 228 -5.40 -8.69 -13.51
CA HIS A 228 -5.49 -7.98 -14.78
C HIS A 228 -5.81 -8.97 -15.92
N GLN A 229 -6.97 -8.84 -16.53
CA GLN A 229 -7.45 -9.75 -17.56
C GLN A 229 -7.91 -9.01 -18.81
N LEU A 230 -7.78 -9.70 -19.96
CA LEU A 230 -8.36 -9.30 -21.23
C LEU A 230 -9.39 -10.35 -21.64
N LEU A 231 -10.66 -9.95 -21.74
CA LEU A 231 -11.75 -10.79 -22.17
C LEU A 231 -12.58 -10.05 -23.25
N ASP A 232 -12.77 -10.65 -24.39
CA ASP A 232 -13.55 -10.13 -25.52
C ASP A 232 -13.34 -8.62 -25.79
N LYS A 233 -12.08 -8.22 -25.98
CA LYS A 233 -11.65 -6.83 -26.18
C LYS A 233 -11.84 -5.89 -24.97
N SER A 234 -12.26 -6.41 -23.83
CA SER A 234 -12.41 -5.66 -22.60
C SER A 234 -11.24 -5.96 -21.65
N ALA A 235 -10.50 -4.94 -21.27
CA ALA A 235 -9.47 -5.03 -20.23
C ALA A 235 -10.10 -4.74 -18.87
N SER A 236 -9.96 -5.65 -17.93
CA SER A 236 -10.48 -5.52 -16.57
C SER A 236 -9.44 -5.88 -15.54
N PHE A 237 -9.56 -5.31 -14.37
CA PHE A 237 -8.80 -5.66 -13.17
C PHE A 237 -9.61 -5.31 -11.92
N LEU A 238 -9.28 -5.96 -10.81
CA LEU A 238 -9.89 -5.69 -9.51
C LEU A 238 -9.02 -4.67 -8.78
N PHE A 239 -9.63 -3.64 -8.23
CA PHE A 239 -8.93 -2.72 -7.37
C PHE A 239 -8.54 -3.42 -6.07
N SER A 240 -7.32 -3.18 -5.58
CA SER A 240 -6.90 -3.56 -4.24
C SER A 240 -7.36 -2.53 -3.22
N ALA A 241 -7.52 -2.94 -1.95
CA ALA A 241 -7.78 -1.98 -0.89
C ALA A 241 -6.59 -1.00 -0.74
N PRO A 242 -6.79 0.29 -0.53
CA PRO A 242 -8.07 1.01 -0.35
C PRO A 242 -8.68 1.61 -1.64
N TRP A 243 -8.21 1.21 -2.82
CA TRP A 243 -8.63 1.76 -4.12
C TRP A 243 -10.05 1.37 -4.52
N ASP A 244 -10.48 0.17 -4.13
CA ASP A 244 -11.84 -0.33 -4.30
C ASP A 244 -12.86 0.58 -3.60
N TYR A 245 -12.55 1.00 -2.37
CA TYR A 245 -13.37 1.96 -1.61
C TYR A 245 -13.48 3.31 -2.33
N ALA A 246 -12.37 3.85 -2.84
CA ALA A 246 -12.38 5.11 -3.60
C ALA A 246 -13.24 5.01 -4.87
N ALA A 247 -13.16 3.89 -5.60
CA ALA A 247 -13.97 3.64 -6.79
C ALA A 247 -15.46 3.56 -6.46
N LEU A 248 -15.83 2.84 -5.40
CA LEU A 248 -17.22 2.71 -4.95
C LEU A 248 -17.82 4.06 -4.54
N ARG A 249 -17.11 4.85 -3.75
CA ARG A 249 -17.56 6.18 -3.32
C ARG A 249 -17.76 7.13 -4.49
N LYS A 250 -16.84 7.12 -5.44
CA LYS A 250 -16.98 7.95 -6.65
C LYS A 250 -18.16 7.51 -7.54
N ALA A 251 -18.44 6.23 -7.62
CA ALA A 251 -19.61 5.71 -8.34
C ALA A 251 -20.91 6.16 -7.67
N GLN A 252 -20.98 6.11 -6.32
CA GLN A 252 -22.15 6.56 -5.55
C GLN A 252 -22.41 8.06 -5.71
N SER A 253 -21.37 8.91 -5.68
CA SER A 253 -21.54 10.34 -5.86
C SER A 253 -22.06 10.72 -7.25
N ARG A 254 -21.67 9.97 -8.30
CA ARG A 254 -22.21 10.18 -9.66
C ARG A 254 -23.67 9.75 -9.81
N GLN A 255 -24.15 8.80 -9.02
CA GLN A 255 -25.55 8.37 -9.04
C GLN A 255 -26.46 9.32 -8.24
N ALA A 256 -25.89 10.04 -7.29
CA ALA A 256 -26.60 11.03 -6.48
C ALA A 256 -26.82 12.38 -7.20
N GLU A 257 -26.17 12.62 -8.33
CA GLU A 257 -26.47 13.79 -9.17
C GLU A 257 -27.84 13.59 -9.86
N PRO A 258 -28.84 14.46 -9.61
CA PRO A 258 -30.13 14.37 -10.29
C PRO A 258 -29.89 14.54 -11.80
N ARG A 259 -30.42 13.64 -12.61
CA ARG A 259 -30.45 13.76 -14.06
C ARG A 259 -31.12 15.10 -14.39
N SER A 260 -30.31 16.07 -14.82
CA SER A 260 -30.70 17.43 -15.10
C SER A 260 -31.80 17.46 -16.17
N GLY A 261 -32.98 17.82 -15.76
CA GLY A 261 -34.17 18.07 -16.59
C GLY A 261 -35.05 19.17 -15.98
N GLU A 262 -34.54 20.00 -15.07
CA GLU A 262 -35.20 21.24 -14.66
C GLU A 262 -34.19 22.23 -14.09
N ALA A 263 -34.13 23.40 -14.77
CA ALA A 263 -33.30 24.50 -14.34
C ALA A 263 -33.87 25.13 -13.07
N THR A 264 -33.18 24.96 -11.95
CA THR A 264 -33.32 25.89 -10.81
C THR A 264 -31.92 26.20 -10.27
N SER A 265 -31.63 27.46 -10.40
CA SER A 265 -30.55 28.30 -9.90
C SER A 265 -29.86 27.85 -8.63
N THR A 266 -28.49 27.85 -8.75
CA THR A 266 -27.55 28.22 -7.68
C THR A 266 -27.78 27.68 -6.27
N LYS A 267 -27.29 26.43 -5.99
CA LYS A 267 -26.87 26.02 -4.63
C LYS A 267 -26.17 24.66 -4.54
N ASN A 268 -25.80 23.97 -5.64
CA ASN A 268 -25.41 22.55 -5.60
C ASN A 268 -23.89 22.26 -5.59
N HIS A 269 -23.01 23.25 -5.46
CA HIS A 269 -21.57 22.99 -5.38
C HIS A 269 -21.12 22.63 -3.95
N GLU A 270 -21.91 22.95 -2.93
CA GLU A 270 -21.61 22.64 -1.52
C GLU A 270 -22.11 21.25 -1.08
N SER A 271 -23.13 20.69 -1.72
CA SER A 271 -23.71 19.41 -1.33
C SER A 271 -22.83 18.19 -1.60
N ILE A 272 -21.99 18.22 -2.65
CA ILE A 272 -21.04 17.14 -2.94
C ILE A 272 -19.90 17.10 -1.90
N ILE A 273 -19.57 18.27 -1.34
CA ILE A 273 -18.58 18.41 -0.27
C ILE A 273 -19.15 17.88 1.06
N TRP A 274 -20.46 17.93 1.27
CA TRP A 274 -21.10 17.59 2.53
C TRP A 274 -21.23 16.10 2.77
N CYS A 275 -21.48 15.29 1.75
CA CYS A 275 -21.57 13.82 1.89
C CYS A 275 -20.23 13.19 2.30
N ALA A 276 -19.09 13.75 1.87
CA ALA A 276 -17.77 13.31 2.30
C ALA A 276 -17.45 13.70 3.76
N HIS A 277 -18.13 14.71 4.31
CA HIS A 277 -17.85 15.22 5.66
C HIS A 277 -18.60 14.45 6.76
N GLN A 278 -19.78 13.89 6.48
CA GLN A 278 -20.55 13.13 7.47
C GLN A 278 -19.99 11.73 7.73
N ASP A 279 -19.39 11.10 6.70
CA ASP A 279 -18.86 9.74 6.81
C ASP A 279 -17.44 9.66 7.42
N LEU A 280 -16.75 10.79 7.56
CA LEU A 280 -15.42 10.87 8.19
C LEU A 280 -15.46 11.18 9.69
N ASN A 281 -16.66 11.17 10.30
CA ASN A 281 -16.80 11.31 11.75
C ASN A 281 -16.45 9.98 12.46
N LEU A 282 -15.27 9.46 12.17
CA LEU A 282 -14.61 8.44 13.00
C LEU A 282 -13.96 9.16 14.19
N GLY A 283 -14.81 9.67 15.07
CA GLY A 283 -14.39 10.00 16.41
C GLY A 283 -13.88 8.74 17.10
N PRO A 284 -12.90 8.83 18.00
CA PRO A 284 -12.48 7.68 18.77
C PRO A 284 -13.69 7.16 19.54
N SER A 285 -14.03 5.89 19.32
CA SER A 285 -14.94 5.16 20.21
C SER A 285 -14.35 5.14 21.62
N PRO A 286 -15.17 5.20 22.67
CA PRO A 286 -14.74 5.33 24.05
C PRO A 286 -13.88 4.19 24.55
#